data_e2793b26a64ec08ad63f6946196e67e3
#
_entry.id   e2793b26a64ec08ad63f6946196e67e3
#
_cell.length_a   1.000
_cell.length_b   1.000
_cell.length_c   1.000
_cell.angle_alpha   90.00
_cell.angle_beta   90.00
_cell.angle_gamma   90.00
#
_symmetry.space_group_name_H-M   'P 1'
#
loop_
_entity.id
_entity.type
_entity.pdbx_description
1 polymer ?
#
loop_
_entity_poly.entity_id
_entity_poly.type
_entity_poly.pdbx_seq_one_letter_code
_entity_poly.pdbx_strand_id
1 'polypeptide(L)'
;MEQMKFEQGDLQQEAPKRIKKRQPPRRRLRALAVVAAAVLAVVAAFVLLDRTAFDGLRRSIAYMQAEKDESGCARLFQYSSDGSSRYADLNGSLLVASANEITLLDDKGNAVYHTALQFSQVALSAADGQAAVYEIGGRTLYLLNSRGLVQQMDLEGDIFAVQMGQGGRFAVTLKKTGYKTTVSVYNGKGEPLYDFNSAQSYLLTAAVSENGKYMAAAAMSQDNGSFVSSLQIYKLTSETMAAEGTLEGGVYEMGTVGGRFCAATDKALYFVKTDGTVTSYDFQGASLSRCGLGADKFAAVLLENYASGGQTHLAIVNAAGEEISSMAVDSEVLDLSAAGRYLAVLYSNKLVIYDQKLRECAVLEDVSSARRVLMRSDGSAVLAGTNAASLYLP
;
A
#
# COMPACT_ATOMS: atom_id res chain seq x y z
N MET A 1 -95.36 -47.86 13.41
CA MET A 1 -94.11 -48.35 12.80
C MET A 1 -93.83 -47.46 11.59
N GLU A 2 -93.10 -46.38 11.81
CA GLU A 2 -92.82 -45.35 10.80
C GLU A 2 -91.37 -45.44 10.39
N GLN A 3 -91.15 -45.64 9.10
CA GLN A 3 -89.77 -45.62 8.52
C GLN A 3 -89.39 -44.21 8.21
N MET A 4 -88.34 -43.75 8.87
CA MET A 4 -87.63 -42.47 8.53
C MET A 4 -86.72 -42.73 7.36
N LYS A 5 -86.93 -42.06 6.22
CA LYS A 5 -86.03 -41.96 5.09
C LYS A 5 -84.94 -40.90 5.41
N PHE A 6 -83.67 -41.27 5.34
CA PHE A 6 -82.53 -40.33 5.32
C PHE A 6 -82.32 -39.89 3.87
N GLU A 7 -82.41 -38.59 3.62
CA GLU A 7 -82.00 -37.92 2.39
C GLU A 7 -80.44 -37.74 2.45
N GLN A 8 -79.72 -38.24 1.45
CA GLN A 8 -78.32 -37.98 1.20
C GLN A 8 -78.21 -36.61 0.51
N GLY A 9 -77.64 -35.63 1.24
CA GLY A 9 -77.24 -34.36 0.68
C GLY A 9 -75.90 -34.47 -0.03
N ASP A 10 -75.91 -34.18 -1.35
CA ASP A 10 -74.66 -34.07 -2.17
C ASP A 10 -73.81 -32.91 -1.72
N LEU A 11 -72.70 -33.19 -1.08
CA LEU A 11 -71.58 -32.24 -0.84
C LEU A 11 -70.70 -32.12 -2.10
N GLN A 12 -71.01 -31.18 -2.96
CA GLN A 12 -70.12 -30.75 -4.03
C GLN A 12 -68.93 -30.09 -3.43
N GLN A 13 -67.74 -30.75 -3.45
CA GLN A 13 -66.46 -30.19 -3.15
C GLN A 13 -66.04 -29.25 -4.28
N GLU A 14 -66.07 -27.95 -4.03
CA GLU A 14 -65.43 -26.95 -4.92
C GLU A 14 -63.92 -27.12 -4.91
N ALA A 15 -63.35 -27.41 -6.09
CA ALA A 15 -61.89 -27.50 -6.30
C ALA A 15 -61.25 -26.12 -6.11
N PRO A 16 -60.08 -26.02 -5.47
CA PRO A 16 -59.42 -24.73 -5.22
C PRO A 16 -59.01 -24.07 -6.54
N LYS A 17 -59.48 -22.83 -6.76
CA LYS A 17 -59.10 -21.97 -7.88
C LYS A 17 -57.58 -21.72 -7.88
N ARG A 18 -56.86 -22.32 -8.83
CA ARG A 18 -55.45 -22.02 -9.09
C ARG A 18 -55.27 -20.55 -9.48
N ILE A 19 -54.65 -19.75 -8.62
CA ILE A 19 -54.23 -18.37 -8.93
C ILE A 19 -53.12 -18.45 -10.00
N LYS A 20 -53.47 -18.15 -11.25
CA LYS A 20 -52.49 -17.98 -12.33
C LYS A 20 -51.62 -16.74 -12.02
N LYS A 21 -50.35 -16.95 -11.59
CA LYS A 21 -49.35 -15.89 -11.56
C LYS A 21 -49.25 -15.26 -12.94
N ARG A 22 -49.72 -14.00 -13.06
CA ARG A 22 -49.57 -13.20 -14.29
C ARG A 22 -48.07 -12.99 -14.54
N GLN A 23 -47.52 -13.62 -15.54
CA GLN A 23 -46.18 -13.30 -16.03
C GLN A 23 -46.19 -11.89 -16.59
N PRO A 24 -45.22 -11.03 -16.23
CA PRO A 24 -45.15 -9.69 -16.79
C PRO A 24 -44.95 -9.76 -18.30
N PRO A 25 -45.61 -8.88 -19.09
CA PRO A 25 -45.52 -8.93 -20.53
C PRO A 25 -44.08 -8.82 -21.01
N ARG A 26 -43.65 -9.72 -21.88
CA ARG A 26 -42.26 -9.82 -22.40
C ARG A 26 -41.67 -8.49 -22.91
N ARG A 27 -42.54 -7.55 -23.34
CA ARG A 27 -42.14 -6.18 -23.71
C ARG A 27 -41.63 -5.36 -22.53
N ARG A 28 -42.23 -5.47 -21.33
CA ARG A 28 -41.75 -4.76 -20.11
C ARG A 28 -40.42 -5.33 -19.60
N LEU A 29 -40.21 -6.63 -19.70
CA LEU A 29 -38.90 -7.28 -19.37
C LEU A 29 -37.80 -6.85 -20.34
N ARG A 30 -38.09 -6.72 -21.64
CA ARG A 30 -37.14 -6.20 -22.63
C ARG A 30 -36.82 -4.73 -22.40
N ALA A 31 -37.81 -3.90 -22.09
CA ALA A 31 -37.60 -2.49 -21.77
C ALA A 31 -36.73 -2.32 -20.49
N LEU A 32 -36.99 -3.12 -19.45
CA LEU A 32 -36.17 -3.15 -18.22
C LEU A 32 -34.73 -3.59 -18.51
N ALA A 33 -34.54 -4.61 -19.35
CA ALA A 33 -33.19 -5.08 -19.74
C ALA A 33 -32.43 -4.02 -20.56
N VAL A 34 -33.10 -3.28 -21.46
CA VAL A 34 -32.48 -2.17 -22.21
C VAL A 34 -32.11 -1.02 -21.28
N VAL A 35 -32.98 -0.65 -20.33
CA VAL A 35 -32.66 0.39 -19.34
C VAL A 35 -31.52 -0.05 -18.45
N ALA A 36 -31.49 -1.29 -17.98
CA ALA A 36 -30.38 -1.83 -17.18
C ALA A 36 -29.06 -1.85 -17.98
N ALA A 37 -29.10 -2.24 -19.26
CA ALA A 37 -27.93 -2.21 -20.14
C ALA A 37 -27.44 -0.78 -20.41
N ALA A 38 -28.34 0.19 -20.59
CA ALA A 38 -28.00 1.60 -20.75
C ALA A 38 -27.38 2.18 -19.47
N VAL A 39 -27.92 1.86 -18.30
CA VAL A 39 -27.35 2.27 -17.00
C VAL A 39 -25.96 1.65 -16.81
N LEU A 40 -25.78 0.36 -17.12
CA LEU A 40 -24.49 -0.30 -17.08
C LEU A 40 -23.46 0.33 -18.06
N ALA A 41 -23.90 0.69 -19.27
CA ALA A 41 -23.04 1.36 -20.25
C ALA A 41 -22.65 2.77 -19.79
N VAL A 42 -23.55 3.54 -19.19
CA VAL A 42 -23.25 4.86 -18.61
C VAL A 42 -22.29 4.73 -17.42
N VAL A 43 -22.51 3.76 -16.53
CA VAL A 43 -21.60 3.50 -15.40
C VAL A 43 -20.23 3.06 -15.93
N ALA A 44 -20.18 2.18 -16.92
CA ALA A 44 -18.91 1.76 -17.54
C ALA A 44 -18.19 2.93 -18.24
N ALA A 45 -18.91 3.78 -18.96
CA ALA A 45 -18.34 4.98 -19.57
C ALA A 45 -17.82 5.96 -18.52
N PHE A 46 -18.56 6.16 -17.42
CA PHE A 46 -18.15 7.00 -16.31
C PHE A 46 -16.91 6.47 -15.60
N VAL A 47 -16.83 5.15 -15.36
CA VAL A 47 -15.67 4.48 -14.78
C VAL A 47 -14.43 4.59 -15.69
N LEU A 48 -14.60 4.57 -17.00
CA LEU A 48 -13.51 4.67 -17.97
C LEU A 48 -13.02 6.11 -18.17
N LEU A 49 -13.92 7.09 -18.05
CA LEU A 49 -13.63 8.52 -18.29
C LEU A 49 -13.20 9.26 -17.02
N ASP A 50 -13.79 8.94 -15.86
CA ASP A 50 -13.45 9.57 -14.59
C ASP A 50 -13.35 8.55 -13.44
N ARG A 51 -12.17 7.96 -13.30
CA ARG A 51 -11.90 6.99 -12.23
C ARG A 51 -11.88 7.63 -10.83
N THR A 52 -11.64 8.94 -10.72
CA THR A 52 -11.62 9.63 -9.43
C THR A 52 -13.02 9.80 -8.85
N ALA A 53 -14.02 10.07 -9.67
CA ALA A 53 -15.42 10.13 -9.23
C ALA A 53 -15.94 8.78 -8.72
N PHE A 54 -15.46 7.68 -9.30
CA PHE A 54 -15.82 6.32 -8.82
C PHE A 54 -15.23 6.02 -7.44
N ASP A 55 -14.00 6.46 -7.17
CA ASP A 55 -13.39 6.31 -5.83
C ASP A 55 -14.16 7.14 -4.79
N GLY A 56 -14.60 8.35 -5.14
CA GLY A 56 -15.49 9.16 -4.29
C GLY A 56 -16.81 8.44 -3.95
N LEU A 57 -17.45 7.83 -4.94
CA LEU A 57 -18.68 7.04 -4.73
C LEU A 57 -18.40 5.80 -3.86
N ARG A 58 -17.34 5.05 -4.14
CA ARG A 58 -16.92 3.88 -3.35
C ARG A 58 -16.64 4.26 -1.91
N ARG A 59 -15.93 5.37 -1.69
CA ARG A 59 -15.65 5.94 -0.38
C ARG A 59 -16.94 6.36 0.34
N SER A 60 -17.86 7.07 -0.35
CA SER A 60 -19.15 7.46 0.22
C SER A 60 -19.98 6.25 0.67
N ILE A 61 -19.95 5.15 -0.07
CA ILE A 61 -20.64 3.91 0.32
C ILE A 61 -19.92 3.23 1.49
N ALA A 62 -18.58 3.11 1.44
CA ALA A 62 -17.78 2.46 2.47
C ALA A 62 -17.88 3.17 3.84
N TYR A 63 -18.00 4.49 3.82
CA TYR A 63 -18.03 5.33 5.03
C TYR A 63 -19.38 6.03 5.25
N MET A 64 -20.49 5.51 4.68
CA MET A 64 -21.82 6.13 4.76
C MET A 64 -22.32 6.29 6.21
N GLN A 65 -21.85 5.49 7.14
CA GLN A 65 -22.20 5.54 8.56
C GLN A 65 -21.13 6.22 9.44
N ALA A 66 -20.05 6.72 8.84
CA ALA A 66 -19.00 7.39 9.60
C ALA A 66 -19.44 8.83 9.87
N GLU A 67 -19.56 9.18 11.15
CA GLU A 67 -19.75 10.56 11.57
C GLU A 67 -18.46 11.33 11.29
N LYS A 68 -18.56 12.42 10.52
CA LYS A 68 -17.46 13.35 10.24
C LYS A 68 -17.61 14.57 11.11
N ASP A 69 -16.48 15.06 11.62
CA ASP A 69 -16.43 16.39 12.22
C ASP A 69 -16.47 17.50 11.14
N GLU A 70 -16.47 18.76 11.55
CA GLU A 70 -16.50 19.92 10.65
C GLU A 70 -15.29 19.98 9.70
N SER A 71 -14.18 19.34 10.06
CA SER A 71 -12.96 19.27 9.25
C SER A 71 -12.95 18.12 8.23
N GLY A 72 -13.94 17.21 8.27
CA GLY A 72 -14.00 16.02 7.43
C GLY A 72 -13.26 14.80 8.01
N CYS A 73 -12.76 14.90 9.26
CA CYS A 73 -12.18 13.78 9.99
C CYS A 73 -13.27 12.89 10.58
N ALA A 74 -13.18 11.59 10.32
CA ALA A 74 -14.26 10.66 10.65
C ALA A 74 -13.99 9.76 11.86
N ARG A 75 -12.74 9.56 12.24
CA ARG A 75 -12.37 8.63 13.30
C ARG A 75 -11.13 9.10 14.02
N LEU A 76 -11.08 8.83 15.32
CA LEU A 76 -9.92 9.08 16.15
C LEU A 76 -9.41 7.74 16.71
N PHE A 77 -8.17 7.38 16.37
CA PHE A 77 -7.44 6.27 16.96
C PHE A 77 -6.59 6.78 18.10
N GLN A 78 -6.66 6.15 19.25
CA GLN A 78 -5.81 6.47 20.40
C GLN A 78 -4.80 5.37 20.63
N TYR A 79 -3.54 5.72 20.83
CA TYR A 79 -2.43 4.79 21.01
C TYR A 79 -1.30 5.46 21.83
N SER A 80 -0.37 4.67 22.33
CA SER A 80 0.91 5.16 22.82
C SER A 80 1.93 5.17 21.69
N SER A 81 2.75 6.18 21.63
CA SER A 81 3.87 6.22 20.71
C SER A 81 5.08 6.92 21.33
N ASP A 82 6.21 6.71 20.72
CA ASP A 82 7.49 7.38 21.01
C ASP A 82 8.09 7.97 19.73
N GLY A 83 9.23 8.63 19.84
CA GLY A 83 9.91 9.24 18.69
C GLY A 83 10.38 8.23 17.61
N SER A 84 10.43 6.93 17.95
CA SER A 84 10.81 5.84 17.04
C SER A 84 9.62 5.20 16.33
N SER A 85 8.38 5.54 16.70
CA SER A 85 7.17 4.88 16.21
C SER A 85 7.04 4.88 14.69
N ARG A 86 6.59 3.74 14.16
CA ARG A 86 6.28 3.50 12.76
C ARG A 86 4.81 3.17 12.60
N TYR A 87 4.25 3.54 11.47
CA TYR A 87 2.81 3.44 11.21
C TYR A 87 2.56 2.76 9.87
N ALA A 88 1.50 1.96 9.81
CA ALA A 88 0.99 1.41 8.54
C ALA A 88 -0.53 1.29 8.57
N ASP A 89 -1.16 1.45 7.42
CA ASP A 89 -2.56 1.10 7.20
C ASP A 89 -2.65 -0.32 6.66
N LEU A 90 -3.35 -1.18 7.37
CA LEU A 90 -3.57 -2.58 6.98
C LEU A 90 -5.05 -2.76 6.60
N ASN A 91 -5.42 -2.29 5.40
CA ASN A 91 -6.79 -2.36 4.88
C ASN A 91 -7.84 -1.77 5.86
N GLY A 92 -7.56 -0.62 6.42
CA GLY A 92 -8.45 0.09 7.34
C GLY A 92 -8.08 -0.04 8.82
N SER A 93 -7.24 -1.01 9.20
CA SER A 93 -6.68 -1.12 10.55
C SER A 93 -5.38 -0.34 10.64
N LEU A 94 -5.19 0.39 11.73
CA LEU A 94 -3.98 1.17 11.99
C LEU A 94 -2.99 0.34 12.80
N LEU A 95 -1.83 0.06 12.23
CA LEU A 95 -0.70 -0.53 12.92
C LEU A 95 0.22 0.58 13.44
N VAL A 96 0.52 0.52 14.73
CA VAL A 96 1.53 1.37 15.40
C VAL A 96 2.58 0.46 16.01
N ALA A 97 3.83 0.64 15.63
CA ALA A 97 4.96 -0.10 16.16
C ALA A 97 5.98 0.87 16.74
N SER A 98 6.29 0.72 18.01
CA SER A 98 7.32 1.49 18.73
C SER A 98 8.44 0.57 19.21
N ALA A 99 9.46 1.13 19.84
CA ALA A 99 10.51 0.35 20.47
C ALA A 99 9.99 -0.58 21.57
N ASN A 100 8.85 -0.22 22.20
CA ASN A 100 8.33 -0.88 23.40
C ASN A 100 7.09 -1.74 23.13
N GLU A 101 6.37 -1.52 22.05
CA GLU A 101 5.12 -2.25 21.76
C GLU A 101 4.72 -2.24 20.29
N ILE A 102 3.93 -3.25 19.93
CA ILE A 102 3.14 -3.27 18.69
C ILE A 102 1.69 -3.18 19.10
N THR A 103 0.95 -2.25 18.51
CA THR A 103 -0.50 -2.13 18.69
C THR A 103 -1.16 -2.07 17.31
N LEU A 104 -2.13 -2.95 17.08
CA LEU A 104 -2.99 -2.94 15.90
C LEU A 104 -4.40 -2.55 16.32
N LEU A 105 -4.92 -1.47 15.76
CA LEU A 105 -6.25 -0.96 16.00
C LEU A 105 -7.14 -1.28 14.79
N ASP A 106 -8.35 -1.80 15.04
CA ASP A 106 -9.33 -2.02 13.98
C ASP A 106 -9.88 -0.69 13.43
N ASP A 107 -10.76 -0.78 12.46
CA ASP A 107 -11.40 0.38 11.85
C ASP A 107 -12.30 1.19 12.80
N LYS A 108 -12.57 0.69 14.02
CA LYS A 108 -13.30 1.36 15.08
C LYS A 108 -12.40 1.93 16.17
N GLY A 109 -11.09 1.71 16.07
CA GLY A 109 -10.11 2.12 17.08
C GLY A 109 -9.94 1.16 18.26
N ASN A 110 -10.51 -0.06 18.19
CA ASN A 110 -10.30 -1.07 19.22
C ASN A 110 -9.00 -1.82 18.96
N ALA A 111 -8.23 -2.12 20.00
CA ALA A 111 -7.04 -2.93 19.90
C ALA A 111 -7.41 -4.40 19.58
N VAL A 112 -7.02 -4.88 18.41
CA VAL A 112 -7.18 -6.27 17.97
C VAL A 112 -5.93 -7.12 18.20
N TYR A 113 -4.78 -6.46 18.31
CA TYR A 113 -3.52 -7.09 18.68
C TYR A 113 -2.66 -6.10 19.48
N HIS A 114 -2.05 -6.58 20.53
CA HIS A 114 -1.07 -5.82 21.31
C HIS A 114 -0.01 -6.78 21.87
N THR A 115 1.25 -6.35 21.77
CA THR A 115 2.37 -7.07 22.41
C THR A 115 3.46 -6.09 22.82
N ALA A 116 4.05 -6.33 23.99
CA ALA A 116 5.20 -5.58 24.44
C ALA A 116 6.46 -6.03 23.69
N LEU A 117 7.34 -5.08 23.39
CA LEU A 117 8.63 -5.28 22.74
C LEU A 117 9.77 -4.72 23.61
N GLN A 118 10.99 -5.04 23.22
CA GLN A 118 12.22 -4.41 23.70
C GLN A 118 13.18 -4.28 22.52
N PHE A 119 12.82 -3.43 21.55
CA PHE A 119 13.62 -3.17 20.36
C PHE A 119 14.48 -1.91 20.57
N SER A 120 15.72 -1.95 20.17
CA SER A 120 16.58 -0.77 20.12
C SER A 120 16.26 0.09 18.89
N GLN A 121 15.97 -0.54 17.76
CA GLN A 121 15.70 0.13 16.50
C GLN A 121 14.56 -0.57 15.74
N VAL A 122 13.35 -0.09 16.00
CA VAL A 122 12.15 -0.63 15.33
C VAL A 122 12.09 -0.20 13.86
N ALA A 123 11.79 -1.16 13.00
CA ALA A 123 11.51 -0.93 11.59
C ALA A 123 10.20 -1.61 11.20
N LEU A 124 9.58 -1.09 10.16
CA LEU A 124 8.32 -1.55 9.62
C LEU A 124 8.34 -1.45 8.11
N SER A 125 7.92 -2.52 7.44
CA SER A 125 7.61 -2.53 6.02
C SER A 125 6.19 -3.03 5.83
N ALA A 126 5.40 -2.37 4.99
CA ALA A 126 4.01 -2.75 4.76
C ALA A 126 3.64 -2.64 3.29
N ALA A 127 2.86 -3.60 2.81
CA ALA A 127 2.24 -3.59 1.49
C ALA A 127 1.03 -4.51 1.48
N ASP A 128 0.05 -4.20 0.63
CA ASP A 128 -1.12 -5.05 0.34
C ASP A 128 -1.87 -5.55 1.59
N GLY A 129 -1.99 -4.68 2.61
CA GLY A 129 -2.70 -4.96 3.87
C GLY A 129 -1.98 -5.92 4.82
N GLN A 130 -0.68 -6.16 4.61
CA GLN A 130 0.20 -6.87 5.53
C GLN A 130 1.40 -6.01 5.90
N ALA A 131 1.96 -6.27 7.08
CA ALA A 131 3.17 -5.61 7.55
C ALA A 131 4.11 -6.58 8.25
N ALA A 132 5.40 -6.31 8.11
CA ALA A 132 6.46 -6.89 8.91
C ALA A 132 7.01 -5.83 9.87
N VAL A 133 6.98 -6.11 11.16
CA VAL A 133 7.63 -5.32 12.21
C VAL A 133 8.84 -6.08 12.70
N TYR A 134 9.99 -5.45 12.74
CA TYR A 134 11.24 -6.10 13.10
C TYR A 134 12.22 -5.12 13.76
N GLU A 135 13.24 -5.65 14.39
CA GLU A 135 14.40 -4.87 14.87
C GLU A 135 15.53 -4.92 13.84
N ILE A 136 16.07 -3.76 13.48
CA ILE A 136 17.28 -3.71 12.65
C ILE A 136 18.46 -4.23 13.48
N GLY A 137 19.14 -5.26 12.98
CA GLY A 137 20.19 -5.98 13.70
C GLY A 137 19.67 -7.05 14.67
N GLY A 138 18.36 -7.15 14.86
CA GLY A 138 17.72 -8.24 15.61
C GLY A 138 17.43 -9.46 14.73
N ARG A 139 16.73 -10.47 15.31
CA ARG A 139 16.41 -11.72 14.62
C ARG A 139 14.91 -12.03 14.61
N THR A 140 14.15 -11.28 15.37
CA THR A 140 12.70 -11.52 15.49
C THR A 140 11.94 -10.58 14.55
N LEU A 141 10.98 -11.16 13.81
CA LEU A 141 10.08 -10.50 12.90
C LEU A 141 8.65 -10.86 13.25
N TYR A 142 7.77 -9.87 13.33
CA TYR A 142 6.33 -10.02 13.51
C TYR A 142 5.63 -9.73 12.19
N LEU A 143 4.98 -10.75 11.61
CA LEU A 143 4.16 -10.62 10.42
C LEU A 143 2.72 -10.40 10.85
N LEU A 144 2.11 -9.29 10.43
CA LEU A 144 0.76 -8.89 10.80
C LEU A 144 -0.12 -8.64 9.57
N ASN A 145 -1.42 -8.76 9.76
CA ASN A 145 -2.44 -8.28 8.83
C ASN A 145 -3.55 -7.56 9.61
N SER A 146 -4.62 -7.14 8.95
CA SER A 146 -5.73 -6.42 9.58
C SER A 146 -6.46 -7.20 10.70
N ARG A 147 -6.23 -8.51 10.83
CA ARG A 147 -6.86 -9.38 11.84
C ARG A 147 -5.97 -9.65 13.06
N GLY A 148 -4.69 -9.25 13.01
CA GLY A 148 -3.72 -9.47 14.07
C GLY A 148 -2.42 -10.11 13.59
N LEU A 149 -1.74 -10.78 14.50
CA LEU A 149 -0.51 -11.51 14.24
C LEU A 149 -0.77 -12.72 13.33
N VAL A 150 -0.07 -12.76 12.19
CA VAL A 150 -0.05 -13.94 11.31
C VAL A 150 0.98 -14.93 11.82
N GLN A 151 2.21 -14.44 12.09
CA GLN A 151 3.30 -15.26 12.57
C GLN A 151 4.38 -14.40 13.24
N GLN A 152 4.95 -14.88 14.32
CA GLN A 152 6.24 -14.43 14.84
C GLN A 152 7.32 -15.38 14.32
N MET A 153 8.38 -14.83 13.76
CA MET A 153 9.48 -15.56 13.13
C MET A 153 10.79 -15.22 13.84
N ASP A 154 11.52 -16.24 14.26
CA ASP A 154 12.90 -16.08 14.73
C ASP A 154 13.84 -16.57 13.61
N LEU A 155 14.61 -15.65 13.05
CA LEU A 155 15.44 -15.87 11.87
C LEU A 155 16.87 -16.28 12.25
N GLU A 156 17.53 -17.03 11.36
CA GLU A 156 18.89 -17.56 11.61
C GLU A 156 19.99 -16.49 11.54
N GLY A 157 19.69 -15.26 11.14
CA GLY A 157 20.64 -14.16 10.99
C GLY A 157 20.08 -12.82 11.43
N ASP A 158 20.96 -11.85 11.59
CA ASP A 158 20.59 -10.51 11.98
C ASP A 158 19.92 -9.78 10.80
N ILE A 159 18.76 -9.19 11.02
CA ILE A 159 17.94 -8.57 9.99
C ILE A 159 18.50 -7.19 9.63
N PHE A 160 18.80 -6.96 8.36
CA PHE A 160 19.18 -5.64 7.86
C PHE A 160 18.00 -4.87 7.30
N ALA A 161 17.20 -5.55 6.48
CA ALA A 161 16.04 -4.94 5.85
C ALA A 161 14.95 -5.98 5.58
N VAL A 162 13.71 -5.53 5.63
CA VAL A 162 12.55 -6.30 5.16
C VAL A 162 11.79 -5.44 4.18
N GLN A 163 11.44 -5.99 3.03
CA GLN A 163 10.61 -5.32 2.05
C GLN A 163 9.37 -6.16 1.75
N MET A 164 8.23 -5.65 2.20
CA MET A 164 6.93 -6.20 1.84
C MET A 164 6.61 -5.89 0.38
N GLY A 165 6.01 -6.84 -0.32
CA GLY A 165 5.59 -6.71 -1.70
C GLY A 165 4.12 -7.08 -1.90
N GLN A 166 3.65 -6.96 -3.13
CA GLN A 166 2.28 -7.31 -3.49
C GLN A 166 2.00 -8.80 -3.33
N GLY A 167 0.74 -9.14 -3.02
CA GLY A 167 0.32 -10.52 -2.74
C GLY A 167 0.88 -11.09 -1.44
N GLY A 168 1.34 -10.23 -0.51
CA GLY A 168 1.87 -10.60 0.79
C GLY A 168 3.25 -11.26 0.76
N ARG A 169 3.92 -11.37 -0.39
CA ARG A 169 5.30 -11.86 -0.44
C ARG A 169 6.25 -10.80 0.08
N PHE A 170 7.32 -11.23 0.75
CA PHE A 170 8.32 -10.29 1.25
C PHE A 170 9.72 -10.88 1.19
N ALA A 171 10.70 -9.99 1.05
CA ALA A 171 12.11 -10.31 1.09
C ALA A 171 12.72 -9.82 2.40
N VAL A 172 13.54 -10.65 3.01
CA VAL A 172 14.31 -10.33 4.22
C VAL A 172 15.79 -10.42 3.90
N THR A 173 16.50 -9.33 4.10
CA THR A 173 17.96 -9.27 3.95
C THR A 173 18.60 -9.50 5.30
N LEU A 174 19.45 -10.53 5.40
CA LEU A 174 20.02 -11.04 6.65
C LEU A 174 21.54 -11.08 6.60
N LYS A 175 22.17 -10.91 7.76
CA LYS A 175 23.55 -11.33 7.99
C LYS A 175 23.56 -12.75 8.56
N LYS A 176 23.98 -13.72 7.75
CA LYS A 176 24.07 -15.12 8.14
C LYS A 176 25.54 -15.54 8.21
N THR A 177 25.90 -16.38 9.18
CA THR A 177 27.28 -16.89 9.33
C THR A 177 27.71 -17.65 8.06
N GLY A 178 28.90 -17.36 7.56
CA GLY A 178 29.47 -17.96 6.35
C GLY A 178 29.20 -17.21 5.05
N TYR A 179 28.32 -16.20 5.06
CA TYR A 179 28.02 -15.36 3.91
C TYR A 179 28.15 -13.88 4.24
N LYS A 180 28.36 -13.04 3.22
CA LYS A 180 28.33 -11.59 3.39
C LYS A 180 26.90 -11.13 3.68
N THR A 181 25.96 -11.67 2.93
CA THR A 181 24.53 -11.37 3.08
C THR A 181 23.71 -12.52 2.54
N THR A 182 22.54 -12.76 3.13
CA THR A 182 21.52 -13.68 2.63
C THR A 182 20.23 -12.91 2.37
N VAL A 183 19.53 -13.23 1.31
CA VAL A 183 18.17 -12.77 1.07
C VAL A 183 17.24 -13.96 1.10
N SER A 184 16.29 -13.96 2.03
CA SER A 184 15.23 -14.97 2.14
C SER A 184 13.91 -14.37 1.71
N VAL A 185 13.19 -15.06 0.83
CA VAL A 185 11.86 -14.66 0.37
C VAL A 185 10.80 -15.57 0.98
N TYR A 186 9.76 -14.97 1.50
CA TYR A 186 8.65 -15.65 2.16
C TYR A 186 7.31 -15.30 1.48
N ASN A 187 6.32 -16.18 1.70
CA ASN A 187 4.93 -15.87 1.36
C ASN A 187 4.23 -15.11 2.50
N GLY A 188 2.98 -14.69 2.27
CA GLY A 188 2.18 -13.93 3.25
C GLY A 188 1.77 -14.70 4.51
N LYS A 189 2.19 -15.97 4.64
CA LYS A 189 2.04 -16.78 5.86
C LYS A 189 3.35 -16.94 6.63
N GLY A 190 4.47 -16.37 6.11
CA GLY A 190 5.80 -16.57 6.68
C GLY A 190 6.49 -17.88 6.27
N GLU A 191 5.95 -18.63 5.29
CA GLU A 191 6.57 -19.83 4.78
C GLU A 191 7.68 -19.47 3.78
N PRO A 192 8.89 -20.08 3.87
CA PRO A 192 10.00 -19.78 2.98
C PRO A 192 9.72 -20.22 1.55
N LEU A 193 10.06 -19.37 0.59
CA LEU A 193 9.91 -19.63 -0.84
C LEU A 193 11.27 -19.75 -1.54
N TYR A 194 12.27 -18.98 -1.10
CA TYR A 194 13.55 -18.89 -1.78
C TYR A 194 14.61 -18.31 -0.84
N ASP A 195 15.83 -18.84 -0.90
CA ASP A 195 17.01 -18.34 -0.22
C ASP A 195 18.14 -18.09 -1.22
N PHE A 196 18.75 -16.91 -1.12
CA PHE A 196 19.93 -16.56 -1.87
C PHE A 196 21.06 -16.15 -0.93
N ASN A 197 22.17 -16.88 -0.98
CA ASN A 197 23.32 -16.65 -0.14
C ASN A 197 24.46 -15.99 -0.95
N SER A 198 24.77 -14.72 -0.67
CA SER A 198 25.82 -13.98 -1.32
C SER A 198 27.15 -14.10 -0.55
N ALA A 199 28.15 -14.74 -1.17
CA ALA A 199 29.50 -14.79 -0.63
C ALA A 199 30.36 -13.59 -1.10
N GLN A 200 29.99 -12.93 -2.18
CA GLN A 200 30.81 -11.91 -2.85
C GLN A 200 30.34 -10.48 -2.60
N SER A 201 29.02 -10.24 -2.58
CA SER A 201 28.44 -8.90 -2.50
C SER A 201 27.73 -8.66 -1.17
N TYR A 202 27.80 -7.42 -0.69
CA TYR A 202 26.91 -6.93 0.37
C TYR A 202 25.61 -6.49 -0.29
N LEU A 203 24.51 -7.14 0.11
CA LEU A 203 23.17 -6.79 -0.33
C LEU A 203 22.53 -5.92 0.75
N LEU A 204 22.04 -4.75 0.39
CA LEU A 204 21.47 -3.77 1.32
C LEU A 204 19.99 -4.06 1.60
N THR A 205 19.25 -4.35 0.54
CA THR A 205 17.82 -4.63 0.57
C THR A 205 17.44 -5.45 -0.65
N ALA A 206 16.24 -6.04 -0.64
CA ALA A 206 15.71 -6.78 -1.78
C ALA A 206 14.20 -6.60 -1.87
N ALA A 207 13.66 -6.62 -3.08
CA ALA A 207 12.23 -6.56 -3.33
C ALA A 207 11.77 -7.74 -4.20
N VAL A 208 10.52 -8.17 -4.01
CA VAL A 208 9.87 -9.19 -4.83
C VAL A 208 9.06 -8.49 -5.92
N SER A 209 9.12 -8.98 -7.15
CA SER A 209 8.34 -8.44 -8.28
C SER A 209 6.83 -8.58 -8.02
N GLU A 210 6.02 -7.69 -8.58
CA GLU A 210 4.56 -7.70 -8.43
C GLU A 210 3.92 -9.05 -8.83
N ASN A 211 4.47 -9.74 -9.83
CA ASN A 211 4.00 -11.07 -10.24
C ASN A 211 4.55 -12.22 -9.36
N GLY A 212 5.38 -11.92 -8.37
CA GLY A 212 5.95 -12.88 -7.43
C GLY A 212 6.89 -13.92 -8.03
N LYS A 213 7.45 -13.69 -9.23
CA LYS A 213 8.33 -14.65 -9.92
C LYS A 213 9.81 -14.33 -9.82
N TYR A 214 10.13 -13.08 -9.52
CA TYR A 214 11.51 -12.57 -9.45
C TYR A 214 11.73 -11.84 -8.13
N MET A 215 12.97 -11.81 -7.73
CA MET A 215 13.51 -10.97 -6.67
C MET A 215 14.61 -10.10 -7.28
N ALA A 216 14.71 -8.84 -6.89
CA ALA A 216 15.87 -8.01 -7.13
C ALA A 216 16.52 -7.63 -5.80
N ALA A 217 17.82 -7.80 -5.68
CA ALA A 217 18.62 -7.43 -4.53
C ALA A 217 19.55 -6.27 -4.88
N ALA A 218 19.55 -5.22 -4.07
CA ALA A 218 20.45 -4.08 -4.24
C ALA A 218 21.81 -4.42 -3.67
N ALA A 219 22.79 -4.65 -4.53
CA ALA A 219 24.18 -4.83 -4.17
C ALA A 219 24.92 -3.49 -4.21
N MET A 220 25.78 -3.24 -3.23
CA MET A 220 26.62 -2.05 -3.18
C MET A 220 28.09 -2.43 -3.41
N SER A 221 28.76 -1.65 -4.24
CA SER A 221 30.20 -1.72 -4.51
C SER A 221 30.78 -0.31 -4.54
N GLN A 222 32.11 -0.24 -4.69
CA GLN A 222 32.82 1.04 -4.86
C GLN A 222 33.61 0.98 -6.17
N ASP A 223 33.43 1.99 -7.00
CA ASP A 223 34.20 2.19 -8.21
C ASP A 223 34.84 3.57 -8.19
N ASN A 224 36.18 3.65 -8.38
CA ASN A 224 36.96 4.90 -8.40
C ASN A 224 36.65 5.86 -7.22
N GLY A 225 36.36 5.32 -6.02
CA GLY A 225 36.04 6.12 -4.84
C GLY A 225 34.58 6.54 -4.70
N SER A 226 33.73 6.26 -5.68
CA SER A 226 32.30 6.51 -5.66
C SER A 226 31.52 5.24 -5.34
N PHE A 227 30.41 5.37 -4.62
CA PHE A 227 29.47 4.25 -4.44
C PHE A 227 28.71 3.99 -5.74
N VAL A 228 28.68 2.72 -6.11
CA VAL A 228 27.93 2.19 -7.24
C VAL A 228 27.07 1.04 -6.75
N SER A 229 25.82 1.06 -7.12
CA SER A 229 24.91 -0.03 -6.80
C SER A 229 24.53 -0.81 -8.05
N SER A 230 24.14 -2.06 -7.86
CA SER A 230 23.49 -2.83 -8.91
C SER A 230 22.26 -3.54 -8.34
N LEU A 231 21.25 -3.73 -9.18
CA LEU A 231 20.11 -4.60 -8.87
C LEU A 231 20.39 -5.96 -9.52
N GLN A 232 20.72 -6.94 -8.68
CA GLN A 232 20.89 -8.33 -9.07
C GLN A 232 19.56 -9.03 -9.07
N ILE A 233 19.11 -9.49 -10.22
CA ILE A 233 17.77 -10.04 -10.43
C ILE A 233 17.85 -11.57 -10.50
N TYR A 234 17.04 -12.22 -9.67
CA TYR A 234 16.96 -13.69 -9.58
C TYR A 234 15.53 -14.15 -9.83
N LYS A 235 15.37 -15.26 -10.57
CA LYS A 235 14.09 -15.94 -10.67
C LYS A 235 13.93 -16.83 -9.44
N LEU A 236 12.79 -16.74 -8.72
CA LEU A 236 12.56 -17.49 -7.48
C LEU A 236 12.52 -19.03 -7.64
N THR A 237 12.82 -19.54 -8.83
CA THR A 237 12.95 -20.97 -9.14
C THR A 237 14.37 -21.35 -9.58
N SER A 238 15.35 -20.43 -9.44
CA SER A 238 16.73 -20.62 -9.90
C SER A 238 17.69 -19.88 -8.99
N GLU A 239 18.83 -20.49 -8.71
CA GLU A 239 19.92 -19.87 -7.94
C GLU A 239 20.84 -18.99 -8.82
N THR A 240 20.72 -19.09 -10.15
CA THR A 240 21.52 -18.29 -11.07
C THR A 240 20.89 -16.91 -11.29
N MET A 241 21.74 -15.89 -11.27
CA MET A 241 21.35 -14.52 -11.62
C MET A 241 20.78 -14.46 -13.02
N ALA A 242 19.56 -13.93 -13.16
CA ALA A 242 18.84 -13.82 -14.41
C ALA A 242 19.29 -12.57 -15.19
N ALA A 243 19.53 -11.47 -14.49
CA ALA A 243 19.95 -10.19 -15.06
C ALA A 243 20.56 -9.30 -13.98
N GLU A 244 21.23 -8.23 -14.39
CA GLU A 244 21.76 -7.20 -13.52
C GLU A 244 21.55 -5.82 -14.16
N GLY A 245 21.17 -4.84 -13.35
CA GLY A 245 21.06 -3.44 -13.75
C GLY A 245 21.99 -2.57 -12.91
N THR A 246 22.86 -1.81 -13.53
CA THR A 246 23.81 -0.89 -12.85
C THR A 246 23.11 0.43 -12.53
N LEU A 247 23.33 0.95 -11.31
CA LEU A 247 22.80 2.20 -10.80
C LEU A 247 23.95 3.07 -10.27
N GLU A 248 23.83 4.38 -10.42
CA GLU A 248 24.76 5.31 -9.78
C GLU A 248 24.30 5.64 -8.35
N GLY A 249 25.24 5.75 -7.42
CA GLY A 249 24.97 6.08 -6.02
C GLY A 249 24.56 4.90 -5.15
N GLY A 250 24.23 5.19 -3.90
CA GLY A 250 23.75 4.23 -2.90
C GLY A 250 22.23 4.13 -2.89
N VAL A 251 21.67 2.92 -2.84
CA VAL A 251 20.23 2.70 -2.74
C VAL A 251 19.74 2.99 -1.32
N TYR A 252 18.79 3.93 -1.17
CA TYR A 252 18.15 4.28 0.09
C TYR A 252 16.81 3.58 0.29
N GLU A 253 16.03 3.46 -0.80
CA GLU A 253 14.71 2.88 -0.77
C GLU A 253 14.49 2.03 -2.03
N MET A 254 13.75 0.93 -1.87
CA MET A 254 13.47 0.02 -2.96
C MET A 254 12.04 -0.53 -2.87
N GLY A 255 11.44 -0.73 -4.02
CA GLY A 255 10.10 -1.30 -4.13
C GLY A 255 9.78 -1.71 -5.56
N THR A 256 8.50 -1.71 -5.89
CA THR A 256 8.00 -1.93 -7.26
C THR A 256 7.03 -0.85 -7.68
N VAL A 257 7.10 -0.39 -8.91
CA VAL A 257 6.21 0.60 -9.51
C VAL A 257 5.90 0.19 -10.95
N GLY A 258 4.62 -0.02 -11.25
CA GLY A 258 4.17 -0.34 -12.61
C GLY A 258 4.84 -1.58 -13.21
N GLY A 259 5.05 -2.61 -12.42
CA GLY A 259 5.64 -3.89 -12.85
C GLY A 259 7.17 -3.89 -12.96
N ARG A 260 7.84 -2.80 -12.58
CA ARG A 260 9.31 -2.70 -12.55
C ARG A 260 9.81 -2.59 -11.12
N PHE A 261 11.01 -3.06 -10.85
CA PHE A 261 11.73 -2.73 -9.64
C PHE A 261 12.08 -1.25 -9.66
N CYS A 262 11.84 -0.57 -8.54
CA CYS A 262 12.12 0.85 -8.38
C CYS A 262 13.12 1.02 -7.24
N ALA A 263 14.21 1.74 -7.48
CA ALA A 263 15.24 2.03 -6.50
C ALA A 263 15.54 3.53 -6.49
N ALA A 264 15.46 4.16 -5.31
CA ALA A 264 15.87 5.53 -5.11
C ALA A 264 17.29 5.58 -4.58
N THR A 265 18.16 6.33 -5.25
CA THR A 265 19.53 6.61 -4.82
C THR A 265 19.73 8.07 -4.48
N ASP A 266 20.94 8.46 -4.13
CA ASP A 266 21.32 9.89 -3.97
C ASP A 266 21.47 10.63 -5.31
N LYS A 267 21.35 9.95 -6.46
CA LYS A 267 21.52 10.53 -7.81
C LYS A 267 20.25 10.56 -8.63
N ALA A 268 19.46 9.48 -8.55
CA ALA A 268 18.31 9.29 -9.43
C ALA A 268 17.31 8.32 -8.85
N LEU A 269 16.12 8.31 -9.42
CA LEU A 269 15.14 7.26 -9.26
C LEU A 269 15.25 6.29 -10.45
N TYR A 270 15.57 5.03 -10.18
CA TYR A 270 15.80 4.01 -11.19
C TYR A 270 14.63 3.05 -11.29
N PHE A 271 14.31 2.64 -12.51
CA PHE A 271 13.30 1.62 -12.82
C PHE A 271 13.94 0.51 -13.62
N VAL A 272 13.95 -0.70 -13.06
CA VAL A 272 14.68 -1.84 -13.64
C VAL A 272 13.69 -2.96 -13.99
N LYS A 273 13.73 -3.40 -15.24
CA LYS A 273 12.94 -4.56 -15.70
C LYS A 273 13.59 -5.86 -15.25
N THR A 274 12.84 -6.94 -15.31
CA THR A 274 13.33 -8.30 -14.98
C THR A 274 14.40 -8.82 -15.95
N ASP A 275 14.61 -8.17 -17.09
CA ASP A 275 15.69 -8.44 -18.04
C ASP A 275 16.96 -7.59 -17.80
N GLY A 276 16.97 -6.77 -16.75
CA GLY A 276 18.09 -5.88 -16.43
C GLY A 276 18.06 -4.52 -17.14
N THR A 277 17.07 -4.26 -18.01
CA THR A 277 16.95 -2.94 -18.66
C THR A 277 16.66 -1.86 -17.62
N VAL A 278 17.50 -0.81 -17.57
CA VAL A 278 17.41 0.31 -16.64
C VAL A 278 16.90 1.56 -17.35
N THR A 279 15.97 2.25 -16.71
CA THR A 279 15.59 3.63 -17.02
C THR A 279 15.65 4.45 -15.74
N SER A 280 15.86 5.78 -15.84
CA SER A 280 16.06 6.63 -14.66
C SER A 280 15.44 8.01 -14.84
N TYR A 281 15.10 8.61 -13.70
CA TYR A 281 14.83 10.02 -13.55
C TYR A 281 15.97 10.64 -12.72
N ASP A 282 16.83 11.41 -13.37
CA ASP A 282 18.01 12.05 -12.78
C ASP A 282 17.60 13.24 -11.93
N PHE A 283 18.15 13.35 -10.71
CA PHE A 283 17.87 14.45 -9.79
C PHE A 283 18.64 15.74 -10.12
N GLN A 284 19.53 15.70 -11.14
CA GLN A 284 20.31 16.86 -11.62
C GLN A 284 21.09 17.58 -10.50
N GLY A 285 21.62 16.81 -9.57
CA GLY A 285 22.38 17.31 -8.43
C GLY A 285 21.54 17.79 -7.25
N ALA A 286 20.21 17.71 -7.32
CA ALA A 286 19.36 17.92 -6.15
C ALA A 286 19.44 16.75 -5.19
N SER A 287 19.20 16.99 -3.90
CA SER A 287 19.19 15.96 -2.86
C SER A 287 17.79 15.39 -2.69
N LEU A 288 17.68 14.06 -2.57
CA LEU A 288 16.41 13.40 -2.27
C LEU A 288 16.05 13.63 -0.79
N SER A 289 14.95 14.33 -0.55
CA SER A 289 14.41 14.58 0.79
C SER A 289 13.40 13.51 1.20
N ARG A 290 12.49 13.15 0.29
CA ARG A 290 11.46 12.14 0.50
C ARG A 290 11.17 11.36 -0.77
N CYS A 291 10.73 10.11 -0.61
CA CYS A 291 10.29 9.27 -1.71
C CYS A 291 8.99 8.56 -1.34
N GLY A 292 8.06 8.42 -2.27
CA GLY A 292 6.81 7.66 -2.12
C GLY A 292 6.67 6.63 -3.24
N LEU A 293 6.88 5.36 -2.92
CA LEU A 293 6.84 4.23 -3.86
C LEU A 293 5.53 3.42 -3.80
N GLY A 294 4.59 3.79 -2.92
CA GLY A 294 3.35 3.02 -2.67
C GLY A 294 2.25 3.16 -3.74
N ALA A 295 2.45 3.98 -4.78
CA ALA A 295 1.47 4.16 -5.85
C ALA A 295 1.52 3.04 -6.90
N ASP A 296 0.39 2.81 -7.61
CA ASP A 296 0.27 1.71 -8.57
C ASP A 296 1.18 1.85 -9.80
N LYS A 297 1.36 3.09 -10.30
CA LYS A 297 2.01 3.32 -11.61
C LYS A 297 2.98 4.49 -11.63
N PHE A 298 3.21 5.11 -10.51
CA PHE A 298 4.14 6.25 -10.39
C PHE A 298 4.89 6.18 -9.06
N ALA A 299 6.00 6.88 -9.01
CA ALA A 299 6.70 7.24 -7.80
C ALA A 299 6.66 8.77 -7.63
N ALA A 300 6.69 9.23 -6.39
CA ALA A 300 6.81 10.65 -6.07
C ALA A 300 8.15 10.89 -5.38
N VAL A 301 8.86 11.95 -5.78
CA VAL A 301 10.11 12.38 -5.15
C VAL A 301 10.04 13.85 -4.75
N LEU A 302 10.49 14.13 -3.55
CA LEU A 302 10.68 15.49 -3.06
C LEU A 302 12.19 15.78 -3.06
N LEU A 303 12.59 16.72 -3.90
CA LEU A 303 13.98 17.06 -4.14
C LEU A 303 14.29 18.47 -3.59
N GLU A 304 15.42 18.62 -2.93
CA GLU A 304 15.93 19.89 -2.40
C GLU A 304 17.16 20.31 -3.17
N ASN A 305 17.12 21.48 -3.78
CA ASN A 305 18.24 22.04 -4.53
C ASN A 305 18.93 23.14 -3.73
N TYR A 306 19.92 22.78 -2.96
CA TYR A 306 20.71 23.71 -2.14
C TYR A 306 21.53 24.70 -2.97
N ALA A 307 21.96 24.33 -4.17
CA ALA A 307 22.72 25.19 -5.07
C ALA A 307 21.87 26.36 -5.63
N SER A 308 20.56 26.18 -5.71
CA SER A 308 19.60 27.20 -6.20
C SER A 308 18.90 27.98 -5.08
N GLY A 309 19.50 28.05 -3.89
CA GLY A 309 18.92 28.78 -2.75
C GLY A 309 17.87 28.02 -1.95
N GLY A 310 17.92 26.66 -1.97
CA GLY A 310 17.05 25.81 -1.14
C GLY A 310 15.65 25.60 -1.70
N GLN A 311 15.47 25.69 -3.01
CA GLN A 311 14.19 25.40 -3.64
C GLN A 311 13.84 23.92 -3.52
N THR A 312 12.65 23.64 -3.03
CA THR A 312 12.09 22.29 -2.96
C THR A 312 11.21 22.02 -4.16
N HIS A 313 11.35 20.83 -4.74
CA HIS A 313 10.65 20.42 -5.95
C HIS A 313 10.00 19.06 -5.75
N LEU A 314 8.71 18.97 -5.98
CA LEU A 314 7.97 17.72 -5.98
C LEU A 314 7.77 17.25 -7.41
N ALA A 315 8.19 16.03 -7.71
CA ALA A 315 8.03 15.43 -9.03
C ALA A 315 7.31 14.07 -8.95
N ILE A 316 6.47 13.81 -9.93
CA ILE A 316 5.80 12.54 -10.18
C ILE A 316 6.43 11.88 -11.39
N VAL A 317 6.93 10.67 -11.21
CA VAL A 317 7.68 9.93 -12.23
C VAL A 317 6.98 8.62 -12.54
N ASN A 318 6.79 8.29 -13.82
CA ASN A 318 6.22 7.01 -14.24
C ASN A 318 7.26 5.87 -14.22
N ALA A 319 6.79 4.64 -14.39
CA ALA A 319 7.68 3.48 -14.43
C ALA A 319 8.64 3.45 -15.65
N ALA A 320 8.52 4.36 -16.63
CA ALA A 320 9.49 4.51 -17.70
C ALA A 320 10.66 5.45 -17.34
N GLY A 321 10.61 6.10 -16.17
CA GLY A 321 11.58 7.12 -15.75
C GLY A 321 11.26 8.52 -16.30
N GLU A 322 10.04 8.74 -16.78
CA GLU A 322 9.61 10.02 -17.34
C GLU A 322 8.83 10.81 -16.30
N GLU A 323 9.11 12.11 -16.20
CA GLU A 323 8.33 13.03 -15.37
C GLU A 323 6.92 13.19 -15.95
N ILE A 324 5.90 12.88 -15.13
CA ILE A 324 4.48 13.10 -15.49
C ILE A 324 4.10 14.54 -15.21
N SER A 325 4.53 15.05 -14.05
CA SER A 325 4.24 16.39 -13.56
C SER A 325 5.21 16.78 -12.46
N SER A 326 5.41 18.07 -12.28
CA SER A 326 6.23 18.60 -11.21
C SER A 326 5.75 19.98 -10.76
N MET A 327 6.11 20.37 -9.54
CA MET A 327 5.82 21.68 -8.99
C MET A 327 6.88 22.11 -7.97
N ALA A 328 7.10 23.42 -7.87
CA ALA A 328 7.83 24.00 -6.75
C ALA A 328 7.02 23.91 -5.45
N VAL A 329 7.70 23.70 -4.34
CA VAL A 329 7.10 23.62 -3.01
C VAL A 329 7.77 24.64 -2.10
N ASP A 330 7.01 25.64 -1.68
CA ASP A 330 7.51 26.76 -0.87
C ASP A 330 7.31 26.53 0.65
N SER A 331 6.59 25.47 1.03
CA SER A 331 6.27 25.16 2.43
C SER A 331 7.01 23.91 2.88
N GLU A 332 7.34 23.82 4.16
CA GLU A 332 7.94 22.64 4.76
C GLU A 332 7.04 21.42 4.62
N VAL A 333 7.56 20.32 4.04
CA VAL A 333 6.90 19.04 3.91
C VAL A 333 7.34 18.14 5.04
N LEU A 334 6.41 17.77 5.93
CA LEU A 334 6.67 16.88 7.07
C LEU A 334 6.68 15.43 6.64
N ASP A 335 5.77 15.04 5.74
CA ASP A 335 5.67 13.66 5.28
C ASP A 335 5.00 13.56 3.90
N LEU A 336 5.24 12.43 3.22
CA LEU A 336 4.74 12.14 1.89
C LEU A 336 4.35 10.67 1.80
N SER A 337 3.14 10.39 1.33
CA SER A 337 2.62 9.04 1.17
C SER A 337 1.85 8.88 -0.12
N ALA A 338 2.13 7.83 -0.88
CA ALA A 338 1.47 7.54 -2.14
C ALA A 338 0.74 6.19 -2.06
N ALA A 339 -0.48 6.12 -2.57
CA ALA A 339 -1.25 4.89 -2.70
C ALA A 339 -2.23 4.96 -3.87
N GLY A 340 -2.36 3.88 -4.63
CA GLY A 340 -3.21 3.84 -5.81
C GLY A 340 -2.81 4.92 -6.81
N ARG A 341 -3.69 5.90 -7.02
CA ARG A 341 -3.47 7.04 -7.91
C ARG A 341 -3.25 8.36 -7.18
N TYR A 342 -3.19 8.34 -5.86
CA TYR A 342 -3.16 9.53 -5.03
C TYR A 342 -1.81 9.69 -4.34
N LEU A 343 -1.47 10.95 -4.11
CA LEU A 343 -0.31 11.38 -3.35
C LEU A 343 -0.80 12.32 -2.24
N ALA A 344 -0.55 11.97 -1.00
CA ALA A 344 -0.74 12.83 0.15
C ALA A 344 0.57 13.54 0.49
N VAL A 345 0.53 14.85 0.61
CA VAL A 345 1.64 15.70 1.06
C VAL A 345 1.21 16.39 2.34
N LEU A 346 1.85 16.04 3.44
CA LEU A 346 1.63 16.65 4.74
C LEU A 346 2.58 17.82 4.93
N TYR A 347 2.04 19.01 4.92
CA TYR A 347 2.74 20.23 5.29
C TYR A 347 2.63 20.48 6.81
N SER A 348 3.35 21.47 7.31
CA SER A 348 3.32 21.81 8.74
C SER A 348 1.95 22.26 9.26
N ASN A 349 1.09 22.81 8.40
CA ASN A 349 -0.22 23.35 8.74
C ASN A 349 -1.40 22.75 7.96
N LYS A 350 -1.15 22.01 6.88
CA LYS A 350 -2.20 21.43 6.05
C LYS A 350 -1.79 20.09 5.44
N LEU A 351 -2.79 19.28 5.09
CA LEU A 351 -2.66 18.12 4.22
C LEU A 351 -3.23 18.48 2.85
N VAL A 352 -2.51 18.13 1.79
CA VAL A 352 -3.04 18.20 0.42
C VAL A 352 -2.95 16.83 -0.22
N ILE A 353 -4.05 16.37 -0.80
CA ILE A 353 -4.11 15.15 -1.59
C ILE A 353 -4.11 15.53 -3.07
N TYR A 354 -3.14 15.03 -3.81
CA TYR A 354 -2.97 15.26 -5.24
C TYR A 354 -3.27 13.99 -6.05
N ASP A 355 -3.66 14.19 -7.31
CA ASP A 355 -3.57 13.13 -8.33
C ASP A 355 -2.16 13.09 -8.95
N GLN A 356 -1.91 12.13 -9.85
CA GLN A 356 -0.61 11.97 -10.54
C GLN A 356 -0.24 13.14 -11.51
N LYS A 357 -1.13 14.11 -11.71
CA LYS A 357 -0.86 15.35 -12.44
C LYS A 357 -0.67 16.55 -11.52
N LEU A 358 -0.49 16.30 -10.22
CA LEU A 358 -0.39 17.29 -9.16
C LEU A 358 -1.58 18.25 -9.10
N ARG A 359 -2.77 17.80 -9.51
CA ARG A 359 -4.00 18.54 -9.30
C ARG A 359 -4.53 18.22 -7.90
N GLU A 360 -4.91 19.25 -7.16
CA GLU A 360 -5.48 19.11 -5.83
C GLU A 360 -6.83 18.37 -5.90
N CYS A 361 -6.92 17.25 -5.20
CA CYS A 361 -8.13 16.46 -5.03
C CYS A 361 -8.85 16.86 -3.74
N ALA A 362 -8.09 17.17 -2.69
CA ALA A 362 -8.61 17.57 -1.39
C ALA A 362 -7.56 18.33 -0.59
N VAL A 363 -8.02 19.22 0.28
CA VAL A 363 -7.21 19.97 1.24
C VAL A 363 -7.86 19.88 2.61
N LEU A 364 -7.05 19.61 3.63
CA LEU A 364 -7.44 19.68 5.03
C LEU A 364 -6.51 20.67 5.74
N GLU A 365 -7.06 21.73 6.25
CA GLU A 365 -6.34 22.75 7.04
C GLU A 365 -6.22 22.33 8.51
N ASP A 366 -5.37 23.00 9.27
CA ASP A 366 -5.21 22.85 10.73
C ASP A 366 -4.78 21.45 11.19
N VAL A 367 -3.82 20.83 10.49
CA VAL A 367 -3.28 19.49 10.82
C VAL A 367 -2.03 19.53 11.70
N SER A 368 -1.83 20.59 12.49
CA SER A 368 -0.59 20.85 13.25
C SER A 368 -0.17 19.74 14.22
N SER A 369 -1.10 18.87 14.64
CA SER A 369 -0.81 17.70 15.50
C SER A 369 -0.27 16.50 14.73
N ALA A 370 -0.46 16.45 13.40
CA ALA A 370 0.00 15.35 12.57
C ALA A 370 1.51 15.40 12.31
N ARG A 371 2.15 14.25 12.26
CA ARG A 371 3.58 14.08 11.96
C ARG A 371 3.82 13.11 10.81
N ARG A 372 2.86 12.22 10.55
CA ARG A 372 2.88 11.23 9.48
C ARG A 372 1.54 11.20 8.76
N VAL A 373 1.57 10.85 7.49
CA VAL A 373 0.39 10.61 6.69
C VAL A 373 0.46 9.24 6.02
N LEU A 374 -0.64 8.49 6.05
CA LEU A 374 -0.78 7.22 5.35
C LEU A 374 -1.89 7.39 4.31
N MET A 375 -1.51 7.47 3.05
CA MET A 375 -2.46 7.56 1.94
C MET A 375 -3.11 6.22 1.68
N ARG A 376 -4.40 6.20 1.39
CA ARG A 376 -5.15 5.02 0.97
C ARG A 376 -5.52 5.09 -0.51
N SER A 377 -5.65 3.94 -1.15
CA SER A 377 -5.99 3.86 -2.58
C SER A 377 -7.39 4.38 -2.94
N ASP A 378 -8.27 4.54 -1.95
CA ASP A 378 -9.61 5.11 -2.11
C ASP A 378 -9.65 6.65 -2.02
N GLY A 379 -8.51 7.28 -1.80
CA GLY A 379 -8.38 8.73 -1.67
C GLY A 379 -8.58 9.26 -0.25
N SER A 380 -8.80 8.40 0.76
CA SER A 380 -8.76 8.78 2.17
C SER A 380 -7.34 8.74 2.73
N ALA A 381 -7.09 9.41 3.85
CA ALA A 381 -5.77 9.44 4.47
C ALA A 381 -5.87 9.32 5.99
N VAL A 382 -4.93 8.58 6.60
CA VAL A 382 -4.74 8.58 8.05
C VAL A 382 -3.65 9.56 8.41
N LEU A 383 -3.96 10.48 9.31
CA LEU A 383 -3.05 11.46 9.87
C LEU A 383 -2.63 11.00 11.27
N ALA A 384 -1.37 10.60 11.43
CA ALA A 384 -0.84 10.11 12.69
C ALA A 384 -0.03 11.21 13.41
N GLY A 385 -0.42 11.49 14.64
CA GLY A 385 0.28 12.38 15.57
C GLY A 385 0.99 11.58 16.66
N THR A 386 1.32 12.25 17.77
CA THR A 386 2.08 11.63 18.88
C THR A 386 1.27 10.55 19.60
N ASN A 387 -0.01 10.80 19.94
CA ASN A 387 -0.82 9.89 20.76
C ASN A 387 -2.15 9.52 20.12
N ALA A 388 -2.41 10.05 18.93
CA ALA A 388 -3.66 9.82 18.23
C ALA A 388 -3.46 9.93 16.72
N ALA A 389 -4.33 9.24 15.99
CA ALA A 389 -4.46 9.44 14.54
C ALA A 389 -5.92 9.71 14.19
N SER A 390 -6.14 10.45 13.13
CA SER A 390 -7.47 10.71 12.57
C SER A 390 -7.56 10.19 11.14
N LEU A 391 -8.75 9.73 10.75
CA LEU A 391 -9.06 9.35 9.38
C LEU A 391 -9.73 10.52 8.68
N TYR A 392 -9.04 11.09 7.70
CA TYR A 392 -9.58 12.11 6.81
C TYR A 392 -10.30 11.47 5.62
N LEU A 393 -11.54 11.90 5.39
CA LEU A 393 -12.42 11.46 4.30
C LEU A 393 -12.78 12.68 3.45
N PRO A 394 -12.04 13.00 2.39
CA PRO A 394 -12.33 14.14 1.53
C PRO A 394 -13.66 14.02 0.79
#